data_55dee37d811c017ac882a3b8aeaaf1a8
#
_entry.id   55dee37d811c017ac882a3b8aeaaf1a8
#
_cell.length_a   1.000
_cell.length_b   1.000
_cell.length_c   1.000
_cell.angle_alpha   90.00
_cell.angle_beta   90.00
_cell.angle_gamma   90.00
#
_symmetry.space_group_name_H-M   'P 1'
#
loop_
_entity.id
_entity.type
_entity.pdbx_description
1 polymer ?
#
loop_
_entity_poly.entity_id
_entity_poly.type
_entity_poly.pdbx_seq_one_letter_code
_entity_poly.pdbx_strand_id
1 'polypeptide(L)'
;MNVMTSVFALAAALAIPAAAQLAVPNDAEVSLGHIHLYVSDVAEHQKFWAAMGGVPVMNQKLAMIQFPGVFILVRKAETKGGTVGSVVNHFGFAWKDLPAAMAKWQTAGYKIEQSQDPNHGYIAGPDGIRLEFSGDPSLQVPVKINHVHLYPQDVPAMQAWYTKVLGGVPGKCVRERAPDGIDCVEIPGASLAMSKSETRLDPTPGRSLDHIGFEVKNLPEFLERMKAEGVNITQGLTPSNFSSKMRVAFITDPWGTKMELTEGIAP
;
A
#
# COMPACT_ATOMS: atom_id res chain seq x y z
N MET A 1 27.66 -55.41 17.80
CA MET A 1 28.01 -53.96 17.79
C MET A 1 27.16 -53.30 16.73
N ASN A 2 26.04 -52.72 17.15
CA ASN A 2 25.14 -51.98 16.23
C ASN A 2 25.47 -50.49 16.30
N VAL A 3 25.94 -49.95 15.20
CA VAL A 3 26.19 -48.51 15.04
C VAL A 3 24.86 -47.86 14.64
N MET A 4 24.22 -47.15 15.55
CA MET A 4 23.07 -46.28 15.25
C MET A 4 23.58 -45.00 14.59
N THR A 5 23.33 -44.83 13.31
CA THR A 5 23.59 -43.61 12.56
C THR A 5 22.42 -42.63 12.81
N SER A 6 22.64 -41.62 13.64
CA SER A 6 21.68 -40.54 13.87
C SER A 6 21.70 -39.61 12.65
N VAL A 7 20.60 -39.57 11.91
CA VAL A 7 20.37 -38.56 10.85
C VAL A 7 19.85 -37.31 11.50
N PHE A 8 20.68 -36.28 11.59
CA PHE A 8 20.21 -34.92 11.95
C PHE A 8 19.53 -34.30 10.72
N ALA A 9 18.22 -34.20 10.77
CA ALA A 9 17.46 -33.39 9.83
C ALA A 9 17.71 -31.91 10.14
N LEU A 10 18.51 -31.25 9.31
CA LEU A 10 18.72 -29.81 9.36
C LEU A 10 17.44 -29.13 8.81
N ALA A 11 16.58 -28.66 9.68
CA ALA A 11 15.46 -27.81 9.31
C ALA A 11 16.03 -26.46 8.84
N ALA A 12 16.15 -26.27 7.53
CA ALA A 12 16.43 -24.96 6.95
C ALA A 12 15.25 -24.03 7.24
N ALA A 13 15.35 -23.19 8.25
CA ALA A 13 14.46 -22.05 8.42
C ALA A 13 14.65 -21.15 7.18
N LEU A 14 13.66 -21.12 6.31
CA LEU A 14 13.59 -20.16 5.21
C LEU A 14 13.47 -18.77 5.85
N ALA A 15 14.60 -18.09 6.03
CA ALA A 15 14.62 -16.70 6.42
C ALA A 15 13.93 -15.91 5.31
N ILE A 16 12.76 -15.34 5.60
CA ILE A 16 12.12 -14.36 4.72
C ILE A 16 13.14 -13.24 4.55
N PRO A 17 13.57 -12.91 3.32
CA PRO A 17 14.51 -11.83 3.14
C PRO A 17 13.94 -10.56 3.76
N ALA A 18 14.75 -9.81 4.53
CA ALA A 18 14.34 -8.57 5.21
C ALA A 18 13.66 -7.55 4.27
N ALA A 19 13.98 -7.63 2.98
CA ALA A 19 13.35 -6.87 1.90
C ALA A 19 11.85 -7.18 1.68
N ALA A 20 11.33 -8.27 2.24
CA ALA A 20 9.94 -8.71 2.07
C ALA A 20 9.05 -8.37 3.27
N GLN A 21 9.58 -7.72 4.30
CA GLN A 21 8.85 -7.38 5.51
C GLN A 21 8.20 -5.99 5.40
N LEU A 22 7.08 -5.80 6.11
CA LEU A 22 6.52 -4.47 6.35
C LEU A 22 7.52 -3.61 7.12
N ALA A 23 7.41 -2.30 7.00
CA ALA A 23 8.24 -1.39 7.77
C ALA A 23 7.98 -1.54 9.28
N VAL A 24 9.02 -1.31 10.08
CA VAL A 24 8.87 -1.25 11.54
C VAL A 24 7.91 -0.11 11.88
N PRO A 25 6.85 -0.35 12.68
CA PRO A 25 5.89 0.67 13.07
C PRO A 25 6.53 1.87 13.77
N ASN A 26 5.91 3.06 13.63
CA ASN A 26 6.29 4.27 14.36
C ASN A 26 5.89 4.20 15.85
N ASP A 27 6.08 5.33 16.57
CA ASP A 27 5.73 5.43 18.00
C ASP A 27 4.21 5.32 18.26
N ALA A 28 3.37 5.54 17.24
CA ALA A 28 1.94 5.27 17.29
C ALA A 28 1.58 3.81 17.00
N GLU A 29 2.60 2.95 16.83
CA GLU A 29 2.51 1.53 16.51
C GLU A 29 1.88 1.23 15.15
N VAL A 30 2.05 2.14 14.15
CA VAL A 30 1.44 2.07 12.81
C VAL A 30 2.50 2.01 11.73
N SER A 31 2.28 1.20 10.70
CA SER A 31 3.00 1.22 9.42
C SER A 31 2.02 0.99 8.26
N LEU A 32 2.44 1.30 7.03
CA LEU A 32 1.68 0.88 5.85
C LEU A 32 1.64 -0.65 5.81
N GLY A 33 0.46 -1.23 5.60
CA GLY A 33 0.24 -2.67 5.50
C GLY A 33 -0.05 -3.10 4.07
N HIS A 34 -1.14 -2.58 3.48
CA HIS A 34 -1.58 -3.02 2.16
C HIS A 34 -2.39 -1.97 1.40
N ILE A 35 -2.55 -2.22 0.10
CA ILE A 35 -3.54 -1.56 -0.76
C ILE A 35 -4.55 -2.61 -1.16
N HIS A 36 -5.84 -2.36 -0.91
CA HIS A 36 -6.91 -3.30 -1.27
C HIS A 36 -7.66 -2.82 -2.51
N LEU A 37 -7.68 -3.70 -3.49
CA LEU A 37 -8.25 -3.42 -4.80
C LEU A 37 -9.52 -4.27 -5.03
N TYR A 38 -10.59 -3.62 -5.47
CA TYR A 38 -11.71 -4.28 -6.08
C TYR A 38 -11.46 -4.39 -7.59
N VAL A 39 -11.66 -5.58 -8.14
CA VAL A 39 -11.23 -5.91 -9.49
C VAL A 39 -12.29 -6.72 -10.23
N SER A 40 -12.43 -6.47 -11.52
CA SER A 40 -13.35 -7.24 -12.39
C SER A 40 -12.77 -8.63 -12.71
N ASP A 41 -11.45 -8.75 -12.89
CA ASP A 41 -10.72 -9.98 -13.16
C ASP A 41 -9.46 -10.11 -12.29
N VAL A 42 -9.50 -11.06 -11.35
CA VAL A 42 -8.38 -11.33 -10.43
C VAL A 42 -7.14 -11.84 -11.18
N ALA A 43 -7.32 -12.65 -12.24
CA ALA A 43 -6.19 -13.22 -12.97
C ALA A 43 -5.46 -12.15 -13.79
N GLU A 44 -6.19 -11.19 -14.36
CA GLU A 44 -5.60 -10.04 -15.05
C GLU A 44 -4.78 -9.19 -14.08
N HIS A 45 -5.32 -8.89 -12.90
CA HIS A 45 -4.57 -8.16 -11.87
C HIS A 45 -3.35 -8.91 -11.35
N GLN A 46 -3.46 -10.24 -11.13
CA GLN A 46 -2.29 -11.04 -10.76
C GLN A 46 -1.17 -10.96 -11.81
N LYS A 47 -1.54 -11.04 -13.09
CA LYS A 47 -0.59 -10.88 -14.21
C LYS A 47 0.02 -9.46 -14.23
N PHE A 48 -0.80 -8.42 -14.05
CA PHE A 48 -0.33 -7.04 -13.98
C PHE A 48 0.67 -6.82 -12.85
N TRP A 49 0.30 -7.21 -11.63
CA TRP A 49 1.17 -7.01 -10.46
C TRP A 49 2.45 -7.85 -10.51
N ALA A 50 2.40 -9.05 -11.10
CA ALA A 50 3.60 -9.85 -11.34
C ALA A 50 4.54 -9.15 -12.35
N ALA A 51 4.01 -8.50 -13.39
CA ALA A 51 4.81 -7.71 -14.32
C ALA A 51 5.44 -6.48 -13.65
N MET A 52 4.77 -5.92 -12.63
CA MET A 52 5.32 -4.82 -11.82
C MET A 52 6.39 -5.29 -10.81
N GLY A 53 6.59 -6.59 -10.64
CA GLY A 53 7.61 -7.17 -9.75
C GLY A 53 7.06 -7.71 -8.42
N GLY A 54 5.74 -7.79 -8.28
CA GLY A 54 5.09 -8.38 -7.11
C GLY A 54 5.19 -9.91 -7.09
N VAL A 55 5.27 -10.48 -5.89
CA VAL A 55 5.39 -11.92 -5.65
C VAL A 55 4.13 -12.44 -4.94
N PRO A 56 3.44 -13.47 -5.47
CA PRO A 56 2.30 -14.07 -4.78
C PRO A 56 2.71 -14.67 -3.44
N VAL A 57 1.96 -14.38 -2.39
CA VAL A 57 2.15 -14.92 -1.03
C VAL A 57 0.80 -15.25 -0.40
N MET A 58 0.83 -16.09 0.62
CA MET A 58 -0.36 -16.49 1.37
C MET A 58 -0.16 -16.29 2.88
N ASN A 59 -1.14 -15.67 3.54
CA ASN A 59 -1.31 -15.76 4.99
C ASN A 59 -2.54 -16.62 5.26
N GLN A 60 -2.33 -17.91 5.49
CA GLN A 60 -3.39 -18.93 5.57
C GLN A 60 -4.28 -18.92 4.31
N LYS A 61 -5.52 -18.41 4.38
CA LYS A 61 -6.45 -18.30 3.24
C LYS A 61 -6.38 -16.95 2.52
N LEU A 62 -5.62 -15.98 3.05
CA LEU A 62 -5.49 -14.65 2.46
C LEU A 62 -4.43 -14.67 1.37
N ALA A 63 -4.88 -14.59 0.12
CA ALA A 63 -3.99 -14.43 -1.02
C ALA A 63 -3.59 -12.97 -1.17
N MET A 64 -2.30 -12.71 -1.28
CA MET A 64 -1.73 -11.37 -1.40
C MET A 64 -0.64 -11.35 -2.46
N ILE A 65 -0.33 -10.18 -2.96
CA ILE A 65 0.84 -9.94 -3.82
C ILE A 65 1.79 -9.05 -3.02
N GLN A 66 2.96 -9.59 -2.72
CA GLN A 66 3.95 -8.93 -1.89
C GLN A 66 4.90 -8.07 -2.71
N PHE A 67 5.10 -6.85 -2.25
CA PHE A 67 6.20 -5.97 -2.59
C PHE A 67 6.99 -5.63 -1.32
N PRO A 68 8.26 -5.20 -1.43
CA PRO A 68 8.97 -4.63 -0.29
C PRO A 68 8.17 -3.49 0.36
N GLY A 69 7.77 -3.70 1.62
CA GLY A 69 7.05 -2.71 2.44
C GLY A 69 5.53 -2.65 2.27
N VAL A 70 4.90 -3.45 1.37
CA VAL A 70 3.44 -3.41 1.18
C VAL A 70 2.91 -4.70 0.58
N PHE A 71 1.66 -5.04 0.90
CA PHE A 71 0.90 -6.06 0.18
C PHE A 71 -0.15 -5.40 -0.73
N ILE A 72 -0.39 -6.00 -1.90
CA ILE A 72 -1.55 -5.69 -2.74
C ILE A 72 -2.54 -6.83 -2.59
N LEU A 73 -3.74 -6.51 -2.13
CA LEU A 73 -4.86 -7.45 -2.02
C LEU A 73 -5.81 -7.19 -3.19
N VAL A 74 -6.23 -8.25 -3.85
CA VAL A 74 -7.19 -8.17 -4.97
C VAL A 74 -8.43 -8.99 -4.65
N ARG A 75 -9.60 -8.38 -4.74
CA ARG A 75 -10.89 -9.02 -4.51
C ARG A 75 -11.83 -8.79 -5.68
N LYS A 76 -12.40 -9.86 -6.23
CA LYS A 76 -13.40 -9.75 -7.29
C LYS A 76 -14.63 -9.01 -6.78
N ALA A 77 -14.93 -7.86 -7.37
CA ALA A 77 -16.12 -7.07 -7.12
C ALA A 77 -16.37 -6.12 -8.32
N GLU A 78 -17.60 -5.66 -8.46
CA GLU A 78 -17.89 -4.55 -9.37
C GLU A 78 -17.31 -3.26 -8.80
N THR A 79 -16.75 -2.42 -9.68
CA THR A 79 -16.17 -1.13 -9.29
C THR A 79 -17.03 0.02 -9.76
N LYS A 80 -17.12 1.08 -8.95
CA LYS A 80 -17.80 2.34 -9.30
C LYS A 80 -16.92 3.28 -10.14
N GLY A 81 -15.69 2.87 -10.46
CA GLY A 81 -14.72 3.63 -11.24
C GLY A 81 -13.28 3.35 -10.83
N GLY A 82 -12.35 3.86 -11.62
CA GLY A 82 -10.91 3.76 -11.37
C GLY A 82 -10.44 4.62 -10.19
N THR A 83 -9.11 4.73 -10.01
CA THR A 83 -8.54 5.55 -8.94
C THR A 83 -8.68 7.05 -9.21
N VAL A 84 -8.57 7.48 -10.47
CA VAL A 84 -8.75 8.89 -10.85
C VAL A 84 -10.19 9.33 -10.58
N GLY A 85 -10.36 10.50 -9.96
CA GLY A 85 -11.66 11.02 -9.50
C GLY A 85 -12.02 10.64 -8.06
N SER A 86 -11.22 9.78 -7.42
CA SER A 86 -11.30 9.47 -6.00
C SER A 86 -10.36 10.38 -5.19
N VAL A 87 -10.64 10.54 -3.91
CA VAL A 87 -9.74 11.21 -2.96
C VAL A 87 -8.34 10.57 -2.93
N VAL A 88 -8.22 9.27 -3.18
CA VAL A 88 -6.95 8.59 -3.46
C VAL A 88 -6.81 8.43 -4.97
N ASN A 89 -6.08 9.35 -5.59
CA ASN A 89 -5.97 9.44 -7.05
C ASN A 89 -5.07 8.35 -7.66
N HIS A 90 -3.97 8.04 -6.99
CA HIS A 90 -3.01 7.02 -7.40
C HIS A 90 -2.10 6.64 -6.24
N PHE A 91 -1.29 5.65 -6.46
CA PHE A 91 -0.16 5.31 -5.61
C PHE A 91 1.04 5.01 -6.50
N GLY A 92 2.24 5.11 -5.94
CA GLY A 92 3.47 5.05 -6.71
C GLY A 92 4.50 4.08 -6.14
N PHE A 93 5.28 3.54 -7.06
CA PHE A 93 6.45 2.73 -6.75
C PHE A 93 7.71 3.35 -7.38
N ALA A 94 8.84 3.07 -6.78
CA ALA A 94 10.16 3.35 -7.33
C ALA A 94 10.84 2.04 -7.74
N TRP A 95 11.51 2.06 -8.90
CA TRP A 95 12.27 0.92 -9.43
C TRP A 95 13.75 1.23 -9.46
N LYS A 96 14.57 0.28 -9.01
CA LYS A 96 16.03 0.40 -9.05
C LYS A 96 16.57 0.51 -10.49
N ASP A 97 16.03 -0.31 -11.38
CA ASP A 97 16.33 -0.32 -12.82
C ASP A 97 15.04 -0.03 -13.60
N LEU A 98 14.66 1.24 -13.65
CA LEU A 98 13.44 1.66 -14.34
C LEU A 98 13.49 1.37 -15.85
N PRO A 99 14.60 1.62 -16.60
CA PRO A 99 14.65 1.30 -18.02
C PRO A 99 14.37 -0.16 -18.32
N ALA A 100 14.95 -1.10 -17.54
CA ALA A 100 14.68 -2.52 -17.72
C ALA A 100 13.24 -2.90 -17.38
N ALA A 101 12.64 -2.27 -16.34
CA ALA A 101 11.24 -2.46 -15.99
C ALA A 101 10.30 -1.97 -17.11
N MET A 102 10.52 -0.75 -17.63
CA MET A 102 9.73 -0.18 -18.73
C MET A 102 9.78 -1.04 -19.99
N ALA A 103 10.94 -1.56 -20.36
CA ALA A 103 11.08 -2.46 -21.50
C ALA A 103 10.22 -3.73 -21.36
N LYS A 104 10.16 -4.31 -20.14
CA LYS A 104 9.29 -5.45 -19.84
C LYS A 104 7.80 -5.08 -19.94
N TRP A 105 7.39 -3.93 -19.42
CA TRP A 105 6.00 -3.48 -19.47
C TRP A 105 5.53 -3.21 -20.90
N GLN A 106 6.37 -2.57 -21.71
CA GLN A 106 6.11 -2.33 -23.13
C GLN A 106 5.97 -3.64 -23.91
N THR A 107 6.87 -4.61 -23.66
CA THR A 107 6.79 -5.95 -24.26
C THR A 107 5.52 -6.69 -23.85
N ALA A 108 5.06 -6.49 -22.61
CA ALA A 108 3.82 -7.06 -22.09
C ALA A 108 2.56 -6.33 -22.58
N GLY A 109 2.71 -5.24 -23.33
CA GLY A 109 1.60 -4.47 -23.92
C GLY A 109 0.94 -3.47 -22.98
N TYR A 110 1.54 -3.14 -21.83
CA TYR A 110 1.00 -2.13 -20.93
C TYR A 110 1.21 -0.72 -21.50
N LYS A 111 0.17 0.10 -21.35
CA LYS A 111 0.20 1.49 -21.79
C LYS A 111 0.96 2.34 -20.77
N ILE A 112 2.05 2.94 -21.21
CA ILE A 112 2.89 3.83 -20.41
C ILE A 112 2.61 5.27 -20.82
N GLU A 113 2.33 6.11 -19.85
CA GLU A 113 2.20 7.58 -19.99
C GLU A 113 3.44 8.21 -19.36
N GLN A 114 4.51 8.29 -20.16
CA GLN A 114 5.76 8.90 -19.70
C GLN A 114 5.58 10.42 -19.56
N SER A 115 6.12 11.00 -18.50
CA SER A 115 6.19 12.46 -18.33
C SER A 115 7.37 13.05 -19.14
N GLN A 116 7.60 14.35 -19.04
CA GLN A 116 8.80 14.99 -19.61
C GLN A 116 10.09 14.52 -18.93
N ASP A 117 9.99 14.07 -17.69
CA ASP A 117 11.08 13.43 -16.97
C ASP A 117 11.18 11.94 -17.38
N PRO A 118 12.31 11.49 -17.96
CA PRO A 118 12.49 10.10 -18.37
C PRO A 118 12.44 9.11 -17.21
N ASN A 119 12.67 9.57 -15.98
CA ASN A 119 12.63 8.76 -14.77
C ASN A 119 11.24 8.69 -14.12
N HIS A 120 10.19 9.17 -14.81
CA HIS A 120 8.86 9.25 -14.22
C HIS A 120 7.74 9.09 -15.24
N GLY A 121 6.61 8.56 -14.78
CA GLY A 121 5.37 8.46 -15.56
C GLY A 121 4.28 7.68 -14.84
N TYR A 122 3.28 7.29 -15.63
CA TYR A 122 2.16 6.51 -15.14
C TYR A 122 1.92 5.29 -16.03
N ILE A 123 1.42 4.21 -15.41
CA ILE A 123 0.89 3.03 -16.08
C ILE A 123 -0.60 2.98 -15.81
N ALA A 124 -1.38 2.86 -16.89
CA ALA A 124 -2.78 2.52 -16.78
C ALA A 124 -2.91 1.01 -16.51
N GLY A 125 -3.23 0.66 -15.27
CA GLY A 125 -3.53 -0.71 -14.86
C GLY A 125 -4.98 -1.10 -15.18
N PRO A 126 -5.32 -2.38 -15.01
CA PRO A 126 -6.70 -2.85 -15.16
C PRO A 126 -7.66 -2.11 -14.22
N ASP A 127 -8.96 -2.11 -14.54
CA ASP A 127 -10.03 -1.46 -13.78
C ASP A 127 -9.79 0.03 -13.49
N GLY A 128 -9.00 0.71 -14.34
CA GLY A 128 -8.73 2.14 -14.20
C GLY A 128 -7.80 2.50 -13.05
N ILE A 129 -6.97 1.56 -12.61
CA ILE A 129 -5.90 1.86 -11.65
C ILE A 129 -4.86 2.72 -12.34
N ARG A 130 -4.52 3.84 -11.71
CA ARG A 130 -3.39 4.67 -12.10
C ARG A 130 -2.22 4.40 -11.18
N LEU A 131 -1.15 3.82 -11.74
CA LEU A 131 0.09 3.53 -11.03
C LEU A 131 1.16 4.53 -11.44
N GLU A 132 1.70 5.28 -10.49
CA GLU A 132 2.87 6.13 -10.74
C GLU A 132 4.15 5.31 -10.65
N PHE A 133 5.08 5.54 -11.56
CA PHE A 133 6.42 4.96 -11.50
C PHE A 133 7.51 6.03 -11.48
N SER A 134 8.59 5.75 -10.76
CA SER A 134 9.82 6.54 -10.75
C SER A 134 11.05 5.64 -10.72
N GLY A 135 12.18 6.17 -11.18
CA GLY A 135 13.49 5.52 -11.08
C GLY A 135 14.18 5.94 -9.79
N ASP A 136 14.75 4.97 -9.05
CA ASP A 136 15.63 5.22 -7.91
C ASP A 136 16.74 4.16 -7.87
N PRO A 137 17.89 4.44 -8.50
CA PRO A 137 19.01 3.49 -8.55
C PRO A 137 19.65 3.22 -7.17
N SER A 138 19.35 4.02 -6.15
CA SER A 138 19.88 3.84 -4.80
C SER A 138 19.18 2.73 -4.01
N LEU A 139 18.01 2.24 -4.47
CA LEU A 139 17.26 1.19 -3.82
C LEU A 139 18.10 -0.07 -3.61
N GLN A 140 17.94 -0.69 -2.44
CA GLN A 140 18.56 -1.99 -2.13
C GLN A 140 17.68 -3.18 -2.56
N VAL A 141 16.49 -2.90 -3.08
CA VAL A 141 15.49 -3.86 -3.59
C VAL A 141 15.11 -3.49 -5.03
N PRO A 142 14.63 -4.42 -5.84
CA PRO A 142 14.31 -4.13 -7.24
C PRO A 142 13.20 -3.07 -7.42
N VAL A 143 12.22 -3.08 -6.51
CA VAL A 143 11.07 -2.18 -6.52
C VAL A 143 10.58 -1.96 -5.10
N LYS A 144 10.05 -0.76 -4.79
CA LYS A 144 9.49 -0.42 -3.48
C LYS A 144 8.35 0.59 -3.66
N ILE A 145 7.28 0.44 -2.88
CA ILE A 145 6.27 1.50 -2.78
C ILE A 145 6.91 2.75 -2.18
N ASN A 146 6.57 3.92 -2.74
CA ASN A 146 7.10 5.18 -2.23
C ASN A 146 6.00 6.11 -1.71
N HIS A 147 4.79 6.08 -2.27
CA HIS A 147 3.71 6.94 -1.80
C HIS A 147 2.31 6.45 -2.14
N VAL A 148 1.33 7.01 -1.42
CA VAL A 148 -0.08 7.07 -1.81
C VAL A 148 -0.44 8.55 -1.95
N HIS A 149 -1.09 8.95 -3.06
CA HIS A 149 -1.37 10.35 -3.36
C HIS A 149 -2.85 10.67 -3.15
N LEU A 150 -3.11 11.55 -2.18
CA LEU A 150 -4.44 12.01 -1.79
C LEU A 150 -4.69 13.43 -2.31
N TYR A 151 -5.94 13.73 -2.64
CA TYR A 151 -6.36 15.01 -3.21
C TYR A 151 -7.49 15.64 -2.39
N PRO A 152 -7.20 16.19 -1.20
CA PRO A 152 -8.18 16.93 -0.39
C PRO A 152 -8.44 18.33 -0.94
N GLN A 153 -9.53 18.94 -0.51
CA GLN A 153 -9.75 20.38 -0.72
C GLN A 153 -8.91 21.23 0.25
N ASP A 154 -8.62 20.71 1.45
CA ASP A 154 -7.83 21.35 2.50
C ASP A 154 -6.65 20.45 2.87
N VAL A 155 -5.48 20.72 2.27
CA VAL A 155 -4.25 19.94 2.50
C VAL A 155 -3.74 20.07 3.94
N PRO A 156 -3.66 21.27 4.55
CA PRO A 156 -3.24 21.40 5.95
C PRO A 156 -4.13 20.62 6.93
N ALA A 157 -5.45 20.64 6.74
CA ALA A 157 -6.36 19.89 7.59
C ALA A 157 -6.15 18.38 7.46
N MET A 158 -5.96 17.86 6.24
CA MET A 158 -5.68 16.45 6.01
C MET A 158 -4.32 16.05 6.61
N GLN A 159 -3.28 16.85 6.41
CA GLN A 159 -1.97 16.62 6.98
C GLN A 159 -2.03 16.53 8.51
N ALA A 160 -2.72 17.47 9.16
CA ALA A 160 -2.90 17.48 10.61
C ALA A 160 -3.66 16.24 11.10
N TRP A 161 -4.69 15.80 10.37
CA TRP A 161 -5.48 14.62 10.72
C TRP A 161 -4.66 13.34 10.65
N TYR A 162 -3.93 13.10 9.55
CA TYR A 162 -3.11 11.91 9.38
C TYR A 162 -1.92 11.87 10.36
N THR A 163 -1.33 13.05 10.66
CA THR A 163 -0.32 13.19 11.72
C THR A 163 -0.87 12.76 13.08
N LYS A 164 -2.05 13.29 13.44
CA LYS A 164 -2.69 12.97 14.72
C LYS A 164 -3.09 11.50 14.83
N VAL A 165 -3.75 10.96 13.79
CA VAL A 165 -4.38 9.64 13.84
C VAL A 165 -3.37 8.52 13.66
N LEU A 166 -2.45 8.65 12.70
CA LEU A 166 -1.47 7.59 12.39
C LEU A 166 -0.08 7.84 12.99
N GLY A 167 0.11 8.96 13.69
CA GLY A 167 1.43 9.30 14.25
C GLY A 167 2.49 9.58 13.19
N GLY A 168 2.08 9.96 11.98
CA GLY A 168 3.02 10.26 10.91
C GLY A 168 3.69 11.61 11.08
N VAL A 169 4.82 11.81 10.40
CA VAL A 169 5.59 13.06 10.45
C VAL A 169 5.19 13.97 9.31
N PRO A 170 4.60 15.15 9.58
CA PRO A 170 4.22 16.09 8.54
C PRO A 170 5.44 16.77 7.94
N GLY A 171 5.40 17.05 6.64
CA GLY A 171 6.52 17.70 5.95
C GLY A 171 6.24 17.97 4.48
N LYS A 172 7.33 18.16 3.76
CA LYS A 172 7.38 18.25 2.30
C LYS A 172 8.16 17.07 1.75
N CYS A 173 7.49 16.24 0.96
CA CYS A 173 8.13 15.17 0.23
C CYS A 173 8.80 15.77 -1.01
N VAL A 174 10.14 15.89 -0.97
CA VAL A 174 10.91 16.40 -2.10
C VAL A 174 11.01 15.33 -3.18
N ARG A 175 10.77 15.72 -4.42
CA ARG A 175 10.92 14.88 -5.61
C ARG A 175 11.57 15.71 -6.71
N GLU A 176 12.25 15.07 -7.67
CA GLU A 176 12.91 15.80 -8.77
C GLU A 176 11.98 16.81 -9.45
N ARG A 177 10.70 16.47 -9.63
CA ARG A 177 9.69 17.33 -10.29
C ARG A 177 9.01 18.34 -9.37
N ALA A 178 9.22 18.23 -8.08
CA ALA A 178 8.70 19.14 -7.09
C ALA A 178 9.84 19.46 -6.10
N PRO A 179 10.83 20.25 -6.54
CA PRO A 179 11.99 20.58 -5.70
C PRO A 179 11.58 21.33 -4.43
N ASP A 180 10.50 22.10 -4.47
CA ASP A 180 9.89 22.73 -3.29
C ASP A 180 9.11 21.74 -2.41
N GLY A 181 8.96 20.51 -2.85
CA GLY A 181 8.24 19.42 -2.20
C GLY A 181 6.72 19.51 -2.35
N ILE A 182 6.09 18.35 -2.21
CA ILE A 182 4.63 18.20 -2.11
C ILE A 182 4.30 17.99 -0.64
N ASP A 183 3.23 18.60 -0.12
CA ASP A 183 2.79 18.35 1.24
C ASP A 183 2.57 16.86 1.46
N CYS A 184 3.09 16.33 2.55
CA CYS A 184 2.97 14.92 2.86
C CYS A 184 3.00 14.64 4.36
N VAL A 185 2.58 13.43 4.70
CA VAL A 185 2.81 12.81 6.00
C VAL A 185 3.62 11.54 5.78
N GLU A 186 4.82 11.52 6.35
CA GLU A 186 5.67 10.33 6.31
C GLU A 186 5.19 9.33 7.34
N ILE A 187 4.93 8.10 6.91
CA ILE A 187 4.67 6.95 7.77
C ILE A 187 5.63 5.83 7.41
N PRO A 188 5.97 4.92 8.35
CA PRO A 188 6.76 3.75 7.99
C PRO A 188 6.13 2.98 6.82
N GLY A 189 6.91 2.81 5.75
CA GLY A 189 6.48 2.09 4.54
C GLY A 189 6.18 2.98 3.34
N ALA A 190 5.62 4.18 3.50
CA ALA A 190 5.35 5.11 2.40
C ALA A 190 5.04 6.53 2.87
N SER A 191 5.13 7.48 1.93
CA SER A 191 4.62 8.85 2.13
C SER A 191 3.13 8.92 1.76
N LEU A 192 2.33 9.59 2.56
CA LEU A 192 0.98 10.03 2.19
C LEU A 192 1.11 11.42 1.57
N ALA A 193 1.30 11.47 0.25
CA ALA A 193 1.44 12.72 -0.50
C ALA A 193 0.08 13.39 -0.69
N MET A 194 0.03 14.73 -0.66
CA MET A 194 -1.22 15.48 -0.71
C MET A 194 -1.11 16.62 -1.69
N SER A 195 -2.05 16.69 -2.62
CA SER A 195 -2.21 17.83 -3.54
C SER A 195 -3.63 18.36 -3.46
N LYS A 196 -3.78 19.68 -3.49
CA LYS A 196 -5.09 20.31 -3.40
C LYS A 196 -5.98 19.93 -4.58
N SER A 197 -7.23 19.56 -4.29
CA SER A 197 -8.31 19.49 -5.27
C SER A 197 -9.22 20.72 -5.13
N GLU A 198 -9.65 21.28 -6.25
CA GLU A 198 -10.61 22.42 -6.24
C GLU A 198 -12.03 21.96 -5.89
N THR A 199 -12.35 20.69 -6.10
CA THR A 199 -13.67 20.12 -5.80
C THR A 199 -13.53 18.93 -4.85
N ARG A 200 -14.63 18.59 -4.16
CA ARG A 200 -14.68 17.33 -3.42
C ARG A 200 -14.67 16.17 -4.39
N LEU A 201 -13.74 15.24 -4.17
CA LEU A 201 -13.63 14.01 -4.94
C LEU A 201 -14.46 12.89 -4.30
N ASP A 202 -14.67 11.82 -5.06
CA ASP A 202 -15.42 10.67 -4.57
C ASP A 202 -14.66 9.96 -3.45
N PRO A 203 -15.38 9.38 -2.47
CA PRO A 203 -14.77 8.51 -1.48
C PRO A 203 -14.25 7.21 -2.11
N THR A 204 -13.30 6.53 -1.44
CA THR A 204 -12.68 5.31 -1.97
C THR A 204 -13.60 4.07 -1.98
N PRO A 205 -14.57 3.88 -1.05
CA PRO A 205 -15.35 2.65 -1.00
C PRO A 205 -16.06 2.29 -2.30
N GLY A 206 -15.80 1.09 -2.80
CA GLY A 206 -16.38 0.55 -4.01
C GLY A 206 -15.71 1.01 -5.31
N ARG A 207 -14.61 1.76 -5.26
CA ARG A 207 -13.77 2.06 -6.42
C ARG A 207 -12.66 1.02 -6.56
N SER A 208 -11.89 1.07 -7.65
CA SER A 208 -10.81 0.10 -7.89
C SER A 208 -9.80 0.06 -6.74
N LEU A 209 -9.42 1.21 -6.16
CA LEU A 209 -8.79 1.26 -4.85
C LEU A 209 -9.90 1.47 -3.83
N ASP A 210 -10.31 0.40 -3.15
CA ASP A 210 -11.38 0.47 -2.13
C ASP A 210 -10.89 1.05 -0.81
N HIS A 211 -9.71 0.64 -0.36
CA HIS A 211 -9.13 1.15 0.88
C HIS A 211 -7.61 0.99 0.96
N ILE A 212 -7.01 1.74 1.87
CA ILE A 212 -5.62 1.63 2.29
C ILE A 212 -5.58 0.86 3.60
N GLY A 213 -4.70 -0.12 3.72
CA GLY A 213 -4.50 -0.89 4.94
C GLY A 213 -3.27 -0.42 5.72
N PHE A 214 -3.45 -0.28 7.03
CA PHE A 214 -2.36 0.02 7.95
C PHE A 214 -2.19 -1.15 8.93
N GLU A 215 -0.96 -1.63 9.09
CA GLU A 215 -0.64 -2.61 10.11
C GLU A 215 -0.45 -1.90 11.45
N VAL A 216 -1.08 -2.40 12.48
CA VAL A 216 -1.09 -1.85 13.84
C VAL A 216 -0.64 -2.93 14.80
N LYS A 217 0.33 -2.63 15.66
CA LYS A 217 0.91 -3.61 16.59
C LYS A 217 -0.06 -4.04 17.70
N ASN A 218 -0.87 -3.10 18.22
CA ASN A 218 -1.89 -3.35 19.25
C ASN A 218 -3.22 -2.74 18.84
N LEU A 219 -3.96 -3.45 17.99
CA LEU A 219 -5.20 -2.93 17.40
C LEU A 219 -6.30 -2.60 18.42
N PRO A 220 -6.51 -3.39 19.52
CA PRO A 220 -7.48 -3.00 20.53
C PRO A 220 -7.20 -1.65 21.19
N GLU A 221 -5.97 -1.42 21.63
CA GLU A 221 -5.57 -0.15 22.25
C GLU A 221 -5.62 1.01 21.27
N PHE A 222 -5.20 0.77 20.03
CA PHE A 222 -5.30 1.75 18.96
C PHE A 222 -6.75 2.21 18.75
N LEU A 223 -7.71 1.29 18.72
CA LEU A 223 -9.13 1.60 18.54
C LEU A 223 -9.72 2.40 19.71
N GLU A 224 -9.33 2.11 20.96
CA GLU A 224 -9.77 2.92 22.10
C GLU A 224 -9.25 4.36 22.00
N ARG A 225 -8.01 4.55 21.56
CA ARG A 225 -7.46 5.89 21.26
C ARG A 225 -8.26 6.59 20.14
N MET A 226 -8.52 5.90 19.02
CA MET A 226 -9.29 6.46 17.92
C MET A 226 -10.70 6.88 18.35
N LYS A 227 -11.34 6.07 19.18
CA LYS A 227 -12.66 6.37 19.76
C LYS A 227 -12.63 7.61 20.66
N ALA A 228 -11.62 7.70 21.52
CA ALA A 228 -11.44 8.86 22.40
C ALA A 228 -11.18 10.15 21.60
N GLU A 229 -10.55 10.05 20.44
CA GLU A 229 -10.27 11.17 19.53
C GLU A 229 -11.41 11.51 18.57
N GLY A 230 -12.54 10.78 18.63
CA GLY A 230 -13.71 11.00 17.79
C GLY A 230 -13.52 10.58 16.33
N VAL A 231 -12.58 9.67 16.05
CA VAL A 231 -12.39 9.12 14.71
C VAL A 231 -13.59 8.26 14.32
N ASN A 232 -14.04 8.36 13.07
CA ASN A 232 -15.16 7.58 12.54
C ASN A 232 -14.80 6.12 12.36
N ILE A 233 -15.10 5.29 13.35
CA ILE A 233 -14.92 3.83 13.30
C ILE A 233 -16.14 3.23 12.61
N THR A 234 -15.97 2.79 11.35
CA THR A 234 -17.05 2.22 10.53
C THR A 234 -17.26 0.74 10.76
N GLN A 235 -16.23 0.03 11.27
CA GLN A 235 -16.32 -1.33 11.77
C GLN A 235 -15.35 -1.50 12.94
N GLY A 236 -15.84 -1.94 14.08
CA GLY A 236 -15.02 -2.26 15.24
C GLY A 236 -14.19 -3.54 15.05
N LEU A 237 -13.40 -3.88 16.07
CA LEU A 237 -12.51 -5.04 16.07
C LEU A 237 -13.25 -6.35 15.75
N THR A 238 -12.76 -7.05 14.73
CA THR A 238 -13.26 -8.40 14.37
C THR A 238 -12.10 -9.32 14.00
N PRO A 239 -12.22 -10.64 14.28
CA PRO A 239 -11.30 -11.62 13.73
C PRO A 239 -11.39 -11.65 12.20
N SER A 240 -10.27 -11.88 11.53
CA SER A 240 -10.27 -12.10 10.09
C SER A 240 -10.84 -13.47 9.72
N ASN A 241 -11.64 -13.54 8.66
CA ASN A 241 -12.12 -14.81 8.12
C ASN A 241 -11.06 -15.55 7.29
N PHE A 242 -9.94 -14.88 6.97
CA PHE A 242 -8.90 -15.41 6.10
C PHE A 242 -7.69 -15.94 6.86
N SER A 243 -7.39 -15.38 8.02
CA SER A 243 -6.28 -15.81 8.88
C SER A 243 -6.68 -15.73 10.36
N SER A 244 -6.51 -16.82 11.09
CA SER A 244 -6.78 -16.89 12.52
C SER A 244 -5.81 -16.04 13.36
N LYS A 245 -4.71 -15.60 12.76
CA LYS A 245 -3.72 -14.72 13.40
C LYS A 245 -4.03 -13.23 13.19
N MET A 246 -4.99 -12.91 12.31
CA MET A 246 -5.26 -11.54 11.90
C MET A 246 -6.54 -11.01 12.52
N ARG A 247 -6.50 -9.79 13.02
CA ARG A 247 -7.65 -8.99 13.46
C ARG A 247 -7.77 -7.76 12.56
N VAL A 248 -8.99 -7.29 12.35
CA VAL A 248 -9.28 -6.15 11.48
C VAL A 248 -10.29 -5.20 12.10
N ALA A 249 -10.18 -3.93 11.74
CA ALA A 249 -11.16 -2.89 12.00
C ALA A 249 -11.14 -1.89 10.83
N PHE A 250 -12.18 -1.07 10.70
CA PHE A 250 -12.22 -0.06 9.65
C PHE A 250 -12.54 1.32 10.22
N ILE A 251 -11.82 2.31 9.72
CA ILE A 251 -12.09 3.72 9.96
C ILE A 251 -12.24 4.44 8.63
N THR A 252 -12.82 5.65 8.65
CA THR A 252 -12.92 6.49 7.47
C THR A 252 -12.52 7.92 7.86
N ASP A 253 -11.65 8.54 7.06
CA ASP A 253 -11.26 9.92 7.24
C ASP A 253 -12.36 10.91 6.84
N PRO A 254 -12.26 12.20 7.18
CA PRO A 254 -13.26 13.20 6.82
C PRO A 254 -13.45 13.41 5.31
N TRP A 255 -12.50 13.01 4.48
CA TRP A 255 -12.53 13.17 3.02
C TRP A 255 -13.09 11.94 2.29
N GLY A 256 -13.31 10.84 3.00
CA GLY A 256 -13.89 9.62 2.46
C GLY A 256 -12.87 8.54 2.09
N THR A 257 -11.65 8.64 2.58
CA THR A 257 -10.69 7.54 2.47
C THR A 257 -11.04 6.46 3.49
N LYS A 258 -11.45 5.30 3.02
CA LYS A 258 -11.62 4.12 3.86
C LYS A 258 -10.26 3.52 4.19
N MET A 259 -10.06 3.17 5.44
CA MET A 259 -8.84 2.53 5.93
C MET A 259 -9.16 1.26 6.66
N GLU A 260 -8.43 0.19 6.34
CA GLU A 260 -8.43 -1.05 7.12
C GLU A 260 -7.24 -1.02 8.09
N LEU A 261 -7.53 -1.26 9.34
CA LEU A 261 -6.53 -1.45 10.38
C LEU A 261 -6.37 -2.94 10.58
N THR A 262 -5.17 -3.46 10.39
CA THR A 262 -4.87 -4.88 10.55
C THR A 262 -3.87 -5.10 11.67
N GLU A 263 -3.98 -6.21 12.35
CA GLU A 263 -2.95 -6.76 13.23
C GLU A 263 -2.69 -8.19 12.81
N GLY A 264 -1.46 -8.49 12.39
CA GLY A 264 -1.04 -9.83 11.94
C GLY A 264 -1.30 -10.13 10.46
N ILE A 265 -1.25 -9.11 9.56
CA ILE A 265 -1.42 -9.33 8.11
C ILE A 265 -0.22 -10.06 7.48
N ALA A 266 0.98 -9.86 8.01
CA ALA A 266 2.16 -10.55 7.47
C ALA A 266 2.06 -12.08 7.66
N PRO A 267 2.55 -12.89 6.69
CA PRO A 267 2.54 -14.35 6.74
C PRO A 267 3.25 -14.96 7.94
#